data_a85b94e465f02ae8687450ca147a7d47
#
_entry.id   a85b94e465f02ae8687450ca147a7d47
#
_cell.length_a   1.000
_cell.length_b   1.000
_cell.length_c   1.000
_cell.angle_alpha   90.00
_cell.angle_beta   90.00
_cell.angle_gamma   90.00
#
_symmetry.space_group_name_H-M   'P 1'
#
loop_
_entity.id
_entity.type
_entity.pdbx_description
1 polymer ?
#
loop_
_entity_poly.entity_id
_entity_poly.type
_entity_poly.pdbx_seq_one_letter_code
_entity_poly.pdbx_strand_id
1 'polypeptide(L)'
;MAGTFVGCSPSNKPILPKNVGEPTAGSTSKDTPRNPAAMIAHPEYSNWSQFPIGVKTVRYRTVTNATGKVEVTSTLVLAEKSDAHVLVHTQVNVQRPGEPLEENPIEEVRFPSQFELPQGMTEEYFQQPSLKAKKTGEEEMEVAGVKIKADVYEWTESNETGPMQVKLWRSNDIPGRIVRQEMLIEASQTKTLEEIREVDWKATDK
;
A
#
# COMPACT_ATOMS: atom_id res chain seq x y z
N MET A 1 34.30 -5.44 17.31
CA MET A 1 33.15 -6.40 17.43
C MET A 1 32.20 -6.06 16.30
N ALA A 2 32.10 -6.94 15.33
CA ALA A 2 31.27 -6.74 14.13
C ALA A 2 29.84 -7.23 14.44
N GLY A 3 28.92 -6.30 14.57
CA GLY A 3 27.49 -6.60 14.73
C GLY A 3 26.82 -6.73 13.36
N THR A 4 26.40 -7.93 13.04
CA THR A 4 25.66 -8.24 11.80
C THR A 4 24.25 -7.65 11.91
N PHE A 5 23.98 -6.56 11.20
CA PHE A 5 22.62 -6.02 11.08
C PHE A 5 21.84 -6.84 10.06
N VAL A 6 20.81 -7.55 10.53
CA VAL A 6 19.81 -8.18 9.69
C VAL A 6 18.89 -7.05 9.16
N GLY A 7 19.00 -6.77 7.87
CA GLY A 7 18.16 -5.81 7.19
C GLY A 7 16.72 -6.32 7.11
N CYS A 8 15.80 -5.70 7.85
CA CYS A 8 14.37 -5.88 7.65
C CYS A 8 13.94 -5.02 6.45
N SER A 9 13.86 -5.62 5.28
CA SER A 9 13.06 -5.08 4.17
C SER A 9 11.59 -5.18 4.55
N PRO A 10 10.83 -4.10 4.60
CA PRO A 10 9.39 -4.18 4.70
C PRO A 10 8.83 -4.60 3.32
N SER A 11 8.77 -5.90 3.08
CA SER A 11 8.00 -6.44 1.98
C SER A 11 6.52 -6.26 2.33
N ASN A 12 5.88 -5.27 1.74
CA ASN A 12 4.42 -5.11 1.72
C ASN A 12 3.78 -6.16 0.79
N LYS A 13 4.18 -7.42 0.92
CA LYS A 13 3.40 -8.51 0.35
C LYS A 13 2.18 -8.70 1.24
N PRO A 14 0.96 -8.80 0.67
CA PRO A 14 -0.20 -9.18 1.43
C PRO A 14 0.09 -10.51 2.12
N ILE A 15 0.06 -10.52 3.45
CA ILE A 15 0.25 -11.71 4.27
C ILE A 15 -1.02 -12.55 4.09
N LEU A 16 -0.96 -13.48 3.17
CA LEU A 16 -1.93 -14.58 3.15
C LEU A 16 -1.69 -15.42 4.40
N PRO A 17 -2.73 -15.74 5.19
CA PRO A 17 -2.59 -16.55 6.39
C PRO A 17 -2.03 -17.94 6.01
N LYS A 18 -0.80 -18.24 6.43
CA LYS A 18 -0.28 -19.60 6.47
C LYS A 18 -0.92 -20.28 7.69
N ASN A 19 -1.90 -21.10 7.44
CA ASN A 19 -2.16 -22.37 8.13
C ASN A 19 -3.57 -22.85 7.78
N VAL A 20 -3.62 -23.72 6.78
CA VAL A 20 -4.69 -24.71 6.72
C VAL A 20 -3.99 -26.05 6.88
N GLY A 21 -4.29 -26.72 7.99
CA GLY A 21 -3.75 -28.04 8.33
C GLY A 21 -4.00 -29.06 7.21
N GLU A 22 -3.06 -30.01 7.10
CA GLU A 22 -3.17 -31.15 6.19
C GLU A 22 -4.52 -31.85 6.34
N PRO A 23 -5.23 -32.12 5.24
CA PRO A 23 -6.45 -32.90 5.31
C PRO A 23 -6.11 -34.36 5.55
N THR A 24 -6.53 -34.88 6.70
CA THR A 24 -6.61 -36.33 6.96
C THR A 24 -7.51 -36.96 5.90
N ALA A 25 -6.99 -37.94 5.18
CA ALA A 25 -7.73 -38.73 4.20
C ALA A 25 -8.90 -39.45 4.87
N GLY A 26 -10.13 -39.23 4.35
CA GLY A 26 -11.29 -40.05 4.70
C GLY A 26 -12.55 -39.27 4.97
N SER A 27 -13.14 -38.64 3.97
CA SER A 27 -14.57 -38.41 3.89
C SER A 27 -14.97 -38.09 2.45
N THR A 28 -15.71 -39.01 1.84
CA THR A 28 -16.45 -38.77 0.59
C THR A 28 -17.59 -37.79 0.88
N SER A 29 -17.28 -36.50 0.87
CA SER A 29 -18.33 -35.47 0.90
C SER A 29 -18.85 -35.28 -0.52
N LYS A 30 -20.17 -35.48 -0.68
CA LYS A 30 -20.97 -35.16 -1.85
C LYS A 30 -20.57 -33.77 -2.35
N ASP A 31 -20.20 -33.67 -3.63
CA ASP A 31 -20.00 -32.41 -4.33
C ASP A 31 -21.23 -31.52 -4.20
N THR A 32 -21.24 -30.70 -3.18
CA THR A 32 -22.14 -29.55 -3.12
C THR A 32 -21.65 -28.59 -4.23
N PRO A 33 -22.48 -28.19 -5.21
CA PRO A 33 -22.05 -27.27 -6.24
C PRO A 33 -21.51 -26.01 -5.54
N ARG A 34 -20.20 -25.72 -5.75
CA ARG A 34 -19.61 -24.48 -5.29
C ARG A 34 -20.35 -23.34 -5.99
N ASN A 35 -21.03 -22.54 -5.21
CA ASN A 35 -21.51 -21.26 -5.72
C ASN A 35 -20.30 -20.54 -6.33
N PRO A 36 -20.39 -20.08 -7.60
CA PRO A 36 -19.28 -19.35 -8.19
C PRO A 36 -18.93 -18.17 -7.26
N ALA A 37 -17.64 -18.03 -6.95
CA ALA A 37 -17.19 -16.94 -6.10
C ALA A 37 -17.54 -15.60 -6.79
N ALA A 38 -18.01 -14.65 -6.01
CA ALA A 38 -18.36 -13.33 -6.54
C ALA A 38 -17.08 -12.62 -7.04
N MET A 39 -17.11 -12.13 -8.27
CA MET A 39 -16.07 -11.26 -8.80
C MET A 39 -16.32 -9.83 -8.34
N ILE A 40 -15.31 -9.19 -7.78
CA ILE A 40 -15.38 -7.79 -7.34
C ILE A 40 -14.33 -6.94 -8.03
N ALA A 41 -14.61 -5.64 -8.18
CA ALA A 41 -13.66 -4.69 -8.74
C ALA A 41 -12.42 -4.55 -7.84
N HIS A 42 -11.23 -4.59 -8.46
CA HIS A 42 -10.00 -4.37 -7.72
C HIS A 42 -9.84 -2.88 -7.36
N PRO A 43 -9.70 -2.51 -6.08
CA PRO A 43 -9.70 -1.10 -5.67
C PRO A 43 -8.54 -0.29 -6.27
N GLU A 44 -7.35 -0.89 -6.42
CA GLU A 44 -6.21 -0.21 -7.03
C GLU A 44 -6.41 -0.04 -8.55
N TYR A 45 -6.97 -1.07 -9.24
CA TYR A 45 -7.35 -0.91 -10.64
C TYR A 45 -8.34 0.24 -10.80
N SER A 46 -9.41 0.27 -10.00
CA SER A 46 -10.45 1.30 -10.07
C SER A 46 -9.89 2.71 -9.85
N ASN A 47 -8.85 2.85 -9.04
CA ASN A 47 -8.17 4.13 -8.85
C ASN A 47 -7.23 4.45 -10.03
N TRP A 48 -6.25 3.59 -10.32
CA TRP A 48 -5.24 3.86 -11.34
C TRP A 48 -5.82 4.02 -12.74
N SER A 49 -6.90 3.29 -13.07
CA SER A 49 -7.54 3.35 -14.40
C SER A 49 -8.17 4.71 -14.74
N GLN A 50 -8.40 5.58 -13.75
CA GLN A 50 -8.94 6.93 -13.95
C GLN A 50 -7.88 7.89 -14.51
N PHE A 51 -6.59 7.54 -14.39
CA PHE A 51 -5.50 8.42 -14.78
C PHE A 51 -4.93 8.05 -16.17
N PRO A 52 -4.26 9.00 -16.84
CA PRO A 52 -3.58 8.70 -18.10
C PRO A 52 -2.33 7.83 -17.88
N ILE A 53 -1.97 7.02 -18.88
CA ILE A 53 -0.70 6.30 -18.91
C ILE A 53 0.45 7.33 -18.80
N GLY A 54 1.47 7.01 -18.02
CA GLY A 54 2.60 7.90 -17.74
C GLY A 54 2.39 8.81 -16.53
N VAL A 55 1.18 8.88 -15.94
CA VAL A 55 1.00 9.60 -14.66
C VAL A 55 1.99 9.06 -13.64
N LYS A 56 2.66 9.96 -12.93
CA LYS A 56 3.69 9.64 -11.95
C LYS A 56 3.35 10.24 -10.59
N THR A 57 3.55 9.48 -9.53
CA THR A 57 3.56 9.99 -8.15
C THR A 57 4.90 9.71 -7.49
N VAL A 58 5.41 10.69 -6.75
CA VAL A 58 6.59 10.52 -5.90
C VAL A 58 6.17 10.69 -4.45
N ARG A 59 6.38 9.65 -3.67
CA ARG A 59 6.14 9.63 -2.22
C ARG A 59 7.47 9.69 -1.49
N TYR A 60 7.49 10.47 -0.45
CA TYR A 60 8.63 10.59 0.43
C TYR A 60 8.26 10.08 1.82
N ARG A 61 9.00 9.09 2.29
CA ARG A 61 8.80 8.50 3.60
C ARG A 61 10.04 8.72 4.46
N THR A 62 9.82 9.17 5.67
CA THR A 62 10.84 9.33 6.71
C THR A 62 10.55 8.35 7.84
N VAL A 63 11.52 7.57 8.23
CA VAL A 63 11.49 6.73 9.43
C VAL A 63 12.50 7.29 10.42
N THR A 64 12.04 7.73 11.58
CA THR A 64 12.88 8.28 12.64
C THR A 64 12.77 7.42 13.90
N ASN A 65 13.89 7.03 14.46
CA ASN A 65 13.98 6.29 15.71
C ASN A 65 15.21 6.73 16.52
N ALA A 66 15.51 6.05 17.61
CA ALA A 66 16.68 6.35 18.47
C ALA A 66 18.04 6.23 17.75
N THR A 67 18.14 5.47 16.66
CA THR A 67 19.37 5.26 15.89
C THR A 67 19.56 6.26 14.75
N GLY A 68 18.55 7.06 14.43
CA GLY A 68 18.65 8.08 13.41
C GLY A 68 17.42 8.19 12.51
N LYS A 69 17.63 8.77 11.32
CA LYS A 69 16.61 9.05 10.33
C LYS A 69 16.95 8.32 9.02
N VAL A 70 16.01 7.54 8.51
CA VAL A 70 16.08 6.91 7.18
C VAL A 70 15.06 7.59 6.28
N GLU A 71 15.46 7.91 5.06
CA GLU A 71 14.61 8.52 4.05
C GLU A 71 14.38 7.53 2.91
N VAL A 72 13.14 7.41 2.49
CA VAL A 72 12.73 6.52 1.40
C VAL A 72 11.93 7.32 0.39
N THR A 73 12.36 7.26 -0.87
CA THR A 73 11.62 7.85 -1.98
C THR A 73 11.03 6.72 -2.82
N SER A 74 9.72 6.73 -3.01
CA SER A 74 9.01 5.77 -3.85
C SER A 74 8.41 6.49 -5.04
N THR A 75 8.83 6.09 -6.24
CA THR A 75 8.28 6.60 -7.51
C THR A 75 7.36 5.54 -8.10
N LEU A 76 6.12 5.91 -8.38
CA LEU A 76 5.11 5.05 -8.98
C LEU A 76 4.69 5.66 -10.32
N VAL A 77 4.65 4.84 -11.37
CA VAL A 77 4.28 5.27 -12.72
C VAL A 77 3.27 4.30 -13.30
N LEU A 78 2.13 4.80 -13.79
CA LEU A 78 1.20 3.99 -14.56
C LEU A 78 1.80 3.68 -15.93
N ALA A 79 2.27 2.45 -16.12
CA ALA A 79 2.97 2.01 -17.32
C ALA A 79 2.01 1.50 -18.40
N GLU A 80 0.96 0.76 -17.99
CA GLU A 80 -0.04 0.20 -18.90
C GLU A 80 -1.44 0.30 -18.30
N LYS A 81 -2.43 0.44 -19.18
CA LYS A 81 -3.85 0.42 -18.83
C LYS A 81 -4.66 -0.29 -19.91
N SER A 82 -5.47 -1.25 -19.47
CA SER A 82 -6.44 -1.97 -20.30
C SER A 82 -7.74 -2.24 -19.52
N ASP A 83 -8.75 -2.77 -20.14
CA ASP A 83 -9.99 -3.18 -19.45
C ASP A 83 -9.76 -4.36 -18.49
N ALA A 84 -8.69 -5.12 -18.69
CA ALA A 84 -8.37 -6.29 -17.89
C ALA A 84 -7.46 -6.00 -16.69
N HIS A 85 -6.56 -5.01 -16.80
CA HIS A 85 -5.59 -4.68 -15.75
C HIS A 85 -4.95 -3.31 -15.94
N VAL A 86 -4.31 -2.82 -14.90
CA VAL A 86 -3.30 -1.77 -14.95
C VAL A 86 -1.95 -2.32 -14.50
N LEU A 87 -0.86 -1.80 -15.07
CA LEU A 87 0.52 -2.08 -14.69
C LEU A 87 1.14 -0.81 -14.10
N VAL A 88 1.67 -0.91 -12.90
CA VAL A 88 2.34 0.19 -12.21
C VAL A 88 3.81 -0.20 -12.00
N HIS A 89 4.72 0.61 -12.52
CA HIS A 89 6.14 0.52 -12.22
C HIS A 89 6.41 1.23 -10.89
N THR A 90 7.10 0.56 -9.98
CA THR A 90 7.47 1.10 -8.68
C THR A 90 8.97 1.04 -8.52
N GLN A 91 9.60 2.18 -8.22
CA GLN A 91 11.01 2.26 -7.84
C GLN A 91 11.12 2.83 -6.44
N VAL A 92 11.92 2.17 -5.60
CA VAL A 92 12.14 2.58 -4.21
C VAL A 92 13.63 2.85 -3.99
N ASN A 93 13.95 4.07 -3.57
CA ASN A 93 15.31 4.47 -3.24
C ASN A 93 15.41 4.74 -1.74
N VAL A 94 16.48 4.31 -1.11
CA VAL A 94 16.69 4.42 0.34
C VAL A 94 17.96 5.19 0.64
N GLN A 95 17.84 6.22 1.48
CA GLN A 95 18.97 7.02 1.98
C GLN A 95 19.12 6.82 3.47
N ARG A 96 20.25 6.25 3.88
CA ARG A 96 20.62 6.12 5.31
C ARG A 96 21.67 7.16 5.66
N PRO A 97 21.74 7.61 6.93
CA PRO A 97 22.77 8.55 7.39
C PRO A 97 24.18 8.02 7.13
N GLY A 98 24.97 8.81 6.39
CA GLY A 98 26.37 8.47 6.13
C GLY A 98 26.60 7.36 5.08
N GLU A 99 25.56 6.83 4.47
CA GLU A 99 25.64 5.84 3.41
C GLU A 99 25.30 6.45 2.04
N PRO A 100 25.82 5.89 0.94
CA PRO A 100 25.39 6.29 -0.40
C PRO A 100 23.91 5.94 -0.62
N LEU A 101 23.26 6.64 -1.56
CA LEU A 101 21.89 6.34 -1.98
C LEU A 101 21.82 4.90 -2.51
N GLU A 102 20.94 4.11 -1.93
CA GLU A 102 20.61 2.76 -2.42
C GLU A 102 19.45 2.87 -3.42
N GLU A 103 19.74 2.61 -4.68
CA GLU A 103 18.74 2.57 -5.73
C GLU A 103 18.28 1.12 -5.98
N ASN A 104 17.01 0.85 -5.74
CA ASN A 104 16.45 -0.46 -6.02
C ASN A 104 15.99 -0.56 -7.49
N PRO A 105 15.98 -1.77 -8.05
CA PRO A 105 15.43 -2.00 -9.39
C PRO A 105 13.93 -1.64 -9.44
N ILE A 106 13.46 -1.33 -10.65
CA ILE A 106 12.04 -1.11 -10.88
C ILE A 106 11.31 -2.46 -10.71
N GLU A 107 10.27 -2.45 -9.90
CA GLU A 107 9.33 -3.54 -9.74
C GLU A 107 8.04 -3.27 -10.52
N GLU A 108 7.51 -4.30 -11.17
CA GLU A 108 6.24 -4.24 -11.88
C GLU A 108 5.13 -4.81 -11.00
N VAL A 109 4.10 -3.99 -10.75
CA VAL A 109 2.92 -4.40 -9.99
C VAL A 109 1.70 -4.36 -10.90
N ARG A 110 1.07 -5.51 -11.10
CA ARG A 110 -0.13 -5.65 -11.93
C ARG A 110 -1.38 -5.76 -11.06
N PHE A 111 -2.34 -4.89 -11.29
CA PHE A 111 -3.64 -4.93 -10.64
C PHE A 111 -4.71 -5.34 -11.66
N PRO A 112 -5.33 -6.52 -11.54
CA PRO A 112 -6.42 -6.94 -12.42
C PRO A 112 -7.65 -6.06 -12.22
N SER A 113 -8.51 -5.92 -13.23
CA SER A 113 -9.75 -5.13 -13.11
C SER A 113 -10.72 -5.72 -12.10
N GLN A 114 -10.71 -7.04 -11.98
CA GLN A 114 -11.54 -7.80 -11.04
C GLN A 114 -10.73 -8.95 -10.43
N PHE A 115 -11.15 -9.40 -9.28
CA PHE A 115 -10.63 -10.60 -8.65
C PHE A 115 -11.74 -11.35 -7.92
N GLU A 116 -11.50 -12.61 -7.66
CA GLU A 116 -12.42 -13.50 -6.97
C GLU A 116 -12.45 -13.15 -5.48
N LEU A 117 -13.66 -12.86 -4.95
CA LEU A 117 -13.82 -12.57 -3.54
C LEU A 117 -13.54 -13.83 -2.70
N PRO A 118 -12.52 -13.82 -1.81
CA PRO A 118 -12.26 -14.97 -0.97
C PRO A 118 -13.44 -15.31 -0.07
N GLN A 119 -13.66 -16.61 0.14
CA GLN A 119 -14.78 -17.10 0.95
C GLN A 119 -14.75 -16.50 2.38
N GLY A 120 -15.87 -15.96 2.82
CA GLY A 120 -16.01 -15.35 4.15
C GLY A 120 -15.54 -13.89 4.24
N MET A 121 -15.07 -13.31 3.13
CA MET A 121 -14.76 -11.89 3.06
C MET A 121 -15.88 -11.11 2.37
N THR A 122 -15.96 -9.82 2.67
CA THR A 122 -16.89 -8.87 2.03
C THR A 122 -16.11 -7.92 1.14
N GLU A 123 -16.77 -7.31 0.15
CA GLU A 123 -16.15 -6.29 -0.71
C GLU A 123 -15.61 -5.12 0.12
N GLU A 124 -16.32 -4.73 1.16
CA GLU A 124 -15.93 -3.64 2.07
C GLU A 124 -14.54 -3.87 2.69
N TYR A 125 -14.17 -5.14 2.97
CA TYR A 125 -12.85 -5.50 3.46
C TYR A 125 -11.72 -4.97 2.56
N PHE A 126 -11.91 -5.00 1.23
CA PHE A 126 -10.92 -4.55 0.26
C PHE A 126 -10.98 -3.06 -0.03
N GLN A 127 -12.07 -2.40 0.31
CA GLN A 127 -12.22 -0.96 0.14
C GLN A 127 -11.58 -0.16 1.28
N GLN A 128 -11.49 -0.74 2.48
CA GLN A 128 -10.91 -0.10 3.65
C GLN A 128 -9.38 -0.25 3.68
N PRO A 129 -8.64 0.71 4.27
CA PRO A 129 -7.18 0.60 4.41
C PRO A 129 -6.76 -0.46 5.43
N SER A 130 -7.60 -0.78 6.40
CA SER A 130 -7.47 -1.85 7.40
C SER A 130 -8.86 -2.18 7.95
N LEU A 131 -9.08 -3.43 8.38
CA LEU A 131 -10.33 -3.83 9.09
C LEU A 131 -10.56 -3.07 10.39
N LYS A 132 -9.49 -2.56 10.99
CA LYS A 132 -9.54 -1.78 12.23
C LYS A 132 -9.69 -0.29 11.96
N ALA A 133 -9.54 0.13 10.70
CA ALA A 133 -9.56 1.52 10.33
C ALA A 133 -10.95 2.14 10.57
N LYS A 134 -10.97 3.30 11.20
CA LYS A 134 -12.16 4.12 11.37
C LYS A 134 -11.97 5.41 10.62
N LYS A 135 -12.94 5.78 9.78
CA LYS A 135 -12.98 7.11 9.18
C LYS A 135 -13.30 8.12 10.28
N THR A 136 -12.37 9.03 10.57
CA THR A 136 -12.50 10.04 11.63
C THR A 136 -12.88 11.41 11.10
N GLY A 137 -12.73 11.63 9.79
CA GLY A 137 -13.09 12.91 9.18
C GLY A 137 -12.71 12.99 7.70
N GLU A 138 -12.71 14.22 7.22
CA GLU A 138 -12.26 14.62 5.89
C GLU A 138 -11.45 15.90 6.03
N GLU A 139 -10.34 16.00 5.29
CA GLU A 139 -9.48 17.18 5.27
C GLU A 139 -9.22 17.63 3.83
N GLU A 140 -9.21 18.96 3.59
CA GLU A 140 -8.73 19.53 2.34
C GLU A 140 -7.22 19.67 2.44
N MET A 141 -6.50 19.11 1.45
CA MET A 141 -5.05 19.11 1.38
C MET A 141 -4.59 19.67 0.04
N GLU A 142 -3.42 20.26 0.01
CA GLU A 142 -2.77 20.67 -1.24
C GLU A 142 -1.68 19.68 -1.60
N VAL A 143 -1.78 19.09 -2.79
CA VAL A 143 -0.83 18.12 -3.33
C VAL A 143 -0.38 18.58 -4.72
N ALA A 144 0.90 18.83 -4.89
CA ALA A 144 1.47 19.32 -6.15
C ALA A 144 0.72 20.52 -6.76
N GLY A 145 0.27 21.46 -5.90
CA GLY A 145 -0.47 22.66 -6.30
C GLY A 145 -1.95 22.43 -6.60
N VAL A 146 -2.47 21.23 -6.38
CA VAL A 146 -3.90 20.91 -6.56
C VAL A 146 -4.54 20.68 -5.20
N LYS A 147 -5.68 21.33 -4.96
CA LYS A 147 -6.51 21.07 -3.77
C LYS A 147 -7.28 19.79 -3.96
N ILE A 148 -7.17 18.89 -3.00
CA ILE A 148 -7.83 17.60 -2.97
C ILE A 148 -8.56 17.41 -1.64
N LYS A 149 -9.60 16.61 -1.65
CA LYS A 149 -10.31 16.17 -0.45
C LYS A 149 -9.85 14.78 -0.08
N ALA A 150 -9.34 14.62 1.14
CA ALA A 150 -8.85 13.35 1.65
C ALA A 150 -9.70 12.85 2.82
N ASP A 151 -10.08 11.59 2.78
CA ASP A 151 -10.67 10.87 3.91
C ASP A 151 -9.58 10.56 4.93
N VAL A 152 -9.85 10.82 6.20
CA VAL A 152 -8.93 10.56 7.31
C VAL A 152 -9.36 9.28 8.03
N TYR A 153 -8.42 8.34 8.15
CA TYR A 153 -8.61 7.08 8.84
C TYR A 153 -7.61 6.95 9.99
N GLU A 154 -8.06 6.38 11.11
CA GLU A 154 -7.21 6.09 12.26
C GLU A 154 -7.45 4.67 12.77
N TRP A 155 -6.38 3.98 13.16
CA TRP A 155 -6.46 2.67 13.81
C TRP A 155 -5.18 2.34 14.56
N THR A 156 -5.26 1.27 15.35
CA THR A 156 -4.09 0.69 16.02
C THR A 156 -3.91 -0.74 15.54
N GLU A 157 -2.70 -1.07 15.11
CA GLU A 157 -2.26 -2.43 14.83
C GLU A 157 -1.23 -2.88 15.88
N SER A 158 -1.07 -4.20 15.99
CA SER A 158 -0.03 -4.79 16.82
C SER A 158 0.98 -5.48 15.92
N ASN A 159 2.25 -5.22 16.15
CA ASN A 159 3.36 -5.91 15.51
C ASN A 159 4.30 -6.48 16.59
N GLU A 160 5.40 -7.10 16.19
CA GLU A 160 6.39 -7.69 17.10
C GLU A 160 7.02 -6.67 18.07
N THR A 161 7.05 -5.40 17.70
CA THR A 161 7.62 -4.31 18.51
C THR A 161 6.59 -3.61 19.39
N GLY A 162 5.32 -4.01 19.30
CA GLY A 162 4.24 -3.44 20.13
C GLY A 162 3.12 -2.79 19.31
N PRO A 163 2.20 -2.07 19.98
CA PRO A 163 1.11 -1.38 19.32
C PRO A 163 1.66 -0.24 18.45
N MET A 164 1.16 -0.16 17.22
CA MET A 164 1.44 0.86 16.21
C MET A 164 0.17 1.66 15.95
N GLN A 165 0.21 2.94 16.24
CA GLN A 165 -0.85 3.88 15.89
C GLN A 165 -0.66 4.32 14.45
N VAL A 166 -1.72 4.31 13.65
CA VAL A 166 -1.71 4.71 12.23
C VAL A 166 -2.76 5.77 11.99
N LYS A 167 -2.36 6.84 11.29
CA LYS A 167 -3.25 7.84 10.74
C LYS A 167 -2.97 7.97 9.24
N LEU A 168 -4.02 7.85 8.42
CA LEU A 168 -3.93 7.81 6.97
C LEU A 168 -4.90 8.81 6.34
N TRP A 169 -4.38 9.62 5.43
CA TRP A 169 -5.17 10.47 4.53
C TRP A 169 -5.23 9.82 3.15
N ARG A 170 -6.42 9.56 2.68
CA ARG A 170 -6.67 8.84 1.44
C ARG A 170 -7.62 9.60 0.54
N SER A 171 -7.31 9.70 -0.74
CA SER A 171 -8.17 10.31 -1.76
C SER A 171 -8.19 9.48 -3.03
N ASN A 172 -9.36 9.34 -3.64
CA ASN A 172 -9.47 8.71 -4.95
C ASN A 172 -9.00 9.62 -6.09
N ASP A 173 -8.85 10.92 -5.83
CA ASP A 173 -8.35 11.90 -6.80
C ASP A 173 -6.83 11.83 -7.00
N ILE A 174 -6.14 10.92 -6.28
CA ILE A 174 -4.70 10.74 -6.32
C ILE A 174 -4.35 9.33 -6.81
N PRO A 175 -3.40 9.17 -7.76
CA PRO A 175 -2.92 7.87 -8.19
C PRO A 175 -2.32 7.09 -7.01
N GLY A 176 -2.85 5.88 -6.74
CA GLY A 176 -2.48 5.06 -5.60
C GLY A 176 -3.04 5.52 -4.26
N ARG A 177 -3.96 6.47 -4.25
CA ARG A 177 -4.87 6.90 -3.17
C ARG A 177 -4.25 7.43 -1.87
N ILE A 178 -3.02 7.07 -1.50
CA ILE A 178 -2.38 7.53 -0.26
C ILE A 178 -1.82 8.92 -0.48
N VAL A 179 -2.34 9.89 0.27
CA VAL A 179 -1.89 11.29 0.27
C VAL A 179 -0.82 11.50 1.33
N ARG A 180 -1.11 11.02 2.55
CA ARG A 180 -0.22 11.10 3.71
C ARG A 180 -0.49 9.92 4.63
N GLN A 181 0.55 9.44 5.29
CA GLN A 181 0.44 8.42 6.34
C GLN A 181 1.40 8.74 7.47
N GLU A 182 0.91 8.64 8.70
CA GLU A 182 1.69 8.74 9.92
C GLU A 182 1.59 7.44 10.69
N MET A 183 2.71 6.95 11.21
CA MET A 183 2.75 5.77 12.06
C MET A 183 3.63 6.07 13.28
N LEU A 184 3.19 5.62 14.45
CA LEU A 184 3.92 5.74 15.71
C LEU A 184 3.94 4.40 16.43
N ILE A 185 5.13 3.93 16.77
CA ILE A 185 5.37 2.80 17.67
C ILE A 185 5.99 3.35 18.95
N GLU A 186 5.20 3.48 19.99
CA GLU A 186 5.63 4.11 21.25
C GLU A 186 6.78 3.36 21.93
N ALA A 187 6.73 2.03 21.95
CA ALA A 187 7.73 1.19 22.59
C ALA A 187 9.16 1.40 22.06
N SER A 188 9.30 1.64 20.75
CA SER A 188 10.58 1.91 20.10
C SER A 188 10.82 3.38 19.78
N GLN A 189 9.90 4.29 20.14
CA GLN A 189 9.91 5.69 19.75
C GLN A 189 10.08 5.88 18.22
N THR A 190 9.60 4.91 17.43
CA THR A 190 9.71 4.96 15.97
C THR A 190 8.55 5.75 15.40
N LYS A 191 8.87 6.79 14.66
CA LYS A 191 7.91 7.61 13.91
C LYS A 191 8.14 7.44 12.41
N THR A 192 7.08 7.19 11.67
CA THR A 192 7.09 7.17 10.21
C THR A 192 6.14 8.24 9.70
N LEU A 193 6.62 9.05 8.77
CA LEU A 193 5.80 9.97 7.99
C LEU A 193 6.02 9.64 6.52
N GLU A 194 4.95 9.38 5.80
CA GLU A 194 4.95 9.26 4.34
C GLU A 194 3.99 10.30 3.76
N GLU A 195 4.40 11.00 2.72
CA GLU A 195 3.57 11.98 2.03
C GLU A 195 3.90 12.03 0.55
N ILE A 196 2.93 12.40 -0.28
CA ILE A 196 3.16 12.72 -1.68
C ILE A 196 3.91 14.05 -1.76
N ARG A 197 5.01 14.06 -2.51
CA ARG A 197 5.80 15.26 -2.81
C ARG A 197 5.55 15.79 -4.21
N GLU A 198 5.28 14.90 -5.15
CA GLU A 198 5.11 15.23 -6.54
C GLU A 198 4.03 14.38 -7.16
N VAL A 199 3.19 14.99 -7.99
CA VAL A 199 2.31 14.29 -8.93
C VAL A 199 2.49 14.94 -10.29
N ASP A 200 2.96 14.16 -11.27
CA ASP A 200 2.97 14.57 -12.65
C ASP A 200 1.70 14.09 -13.34
N TRP A 201 0.75 15.01 -13.52
CA TRP A 201 -0.55 14.76 -14.13
C TRP A 201 -0.48 14.65 -15.65
N LYS A 202 0.62 15.09 -16.23
CA LYS A 202 0.77 15.15 -17.68
C LYS A 202 1.29 13.81 -18.17
N ALA A 203 0.40 13.00 -18.74
CA ALA A 203 0.83 11.97 -19.64
C ALA A 203 1.66 12.61 -20.76
N THR A 204 2.90 12.21 -20.92
CA THR A 204 3.64 12.51 -22.13
C THR A 204 2.95 11.71 -23.24
N ASP A 205 2.14 12.41 -24.06
CA ASP A 205 1.77 11.90 -25.38
C ASP A 205 3.09 11.63 -26.14
N LYS A 206 3.43 10.36 -26.26
CA LYS A 206 4.50 9.87 -27.11
C LYS A 206 3.89 9.13 -28.29
#